data_f87842ef2e76f409ca813532aad867ff
#
_entry.id   f87842ef2e76f409ca813532aad867ff
#
_cell.length_a   1.000
_cell.length_b   1.000
_cell.length_c   1.000
_cell.angle_alpha   90.00
_cell.angle_beta   90.00
_cell.angle_gamma   90.00
#
_symmetry.space_group_name_H-M   'P 1'
#
loop_
_entity.id
_entity.type
_entity.pdbx_description
1 polymer ?
#
loop_
_entity_poly.entity_id
_entity_poly.type
_entity_poly.pdbx_seq_one_letter_code
_entity_poly.pdbx_strand_id
1 'polypeptide(L)'
;MELHVLNHPLVEHKLTVLRDKNTPSSTFRELVSELVMLEAYEATRNLSVVAAPIETPVAPMTGKKLASPRPIIVPVLRAGLGMLDGMTRLIPTAEVGFLGMKRDEEHPTQQVTYANRLPEDLSGRQCFLIDPMLATGGTLVAATHYLAERGAKDVTAINIIAVSYTHLRAHETPEHL
;
A
#
# COMPACT_ATOMS: atom_id res chain seq x y z
N MET A 1 -9.14 -6.76 10.95
CA MET A 1 -8.66 -5.65 10.07
C MET A 1 -8.59 -4.39 10.90
N GLU A 2 -7.51 -3.64 10.84
CA GLU A 2 -7.35 -2.38 11.56
C GLU A 2 -7.32 -1.24 10.54
N LEU A 3 -8.04 -0.14 10.82
CA LEU A 3 -8.08 1.04 9.96
C LEU A 3 -7.32 2.18 10.63
N HIS A 4 -6.30 2.67 9.94
CA HIS A 4 -5.55 3.85 10.33
C HIS A 4 -5.88 5.02 9.40
N VAL A 5 -6.40 6.10 9.95
CA VAL A 5 -6.64 7.35 9.22
C VAL A 5 -5.56 8.36 9.62
N LEU A 6 -4.79 8.82 8.64
CA LEU A 6 -3.78 9.83 8.88
C LEU A 6 -4.43 11.19 9.13
N ASN A 7 -4.25 11.70 10.33
CA ASN A 7 -4.69 13.04 10.73
C ASN A 7 -3.45 13.92 10.95
N HIS A 8 -3.05 14.64 9.91
CA HIS A 8 -1.87 15.50 9.94
C HIS A 8 -2.11 16.74 9.08
N PRO A 9 -1.78 17.97 9.57
CA PRO A 9 -2.05 19.22 8.83
C PRO A 9 -1.52 19.25 7.40
N LEU A 10 -0.34 18.68 7.14
CA LEU A 10 0.22 18.58 5.79
C LEU A 10 -0.58 17.64 4.89
N VAL A 11 -1.11 16.55 5.42
CA VAL A 11 -1.98 15.62 4.67
C VAL A 11 -3.29 16.31 4.32
N GLU A 12 -3.93 16.98 5.27
CA GLU A 12 -5.17 17.74 5.06
C GLU A 12 -4.99 18.86 4.02
N HIS A 13 -3.89 19.62 4.12
CA HIS A 13 -3.54 20.63 3.13
C HIS A 13 -3.40 20.04 1.72
N LYS A 14 -2.61 18.99 1.57
CA LYS A 14 -2.37 18.35 0.27
C LYS A 14 -3.65 17.73 -0.30
N LEU A 15 -4.47 17.10 0.52
CA LEU A 15 -5.78 16.56 0.11
C LEU A 15 -6.74 17.67 -0.33
N THR A 16 -6.71 18.84 0.31
CA THR A 16 -7.52 19.99 -0.09
C THR A 16 -7.18 20.43 -1.50
N VAL A 17 -5.90 20.60 -1.81
CA VAL A 17 -5.43 20.96 -3.16
C VAL A 17 -5.73 19.84 -4.17
N LEU A 18 -5.48 18.58 -3.80
CA LEU A 18 -5.73 17.42 -4.67
C LEU A 18 -7.20 17.29 -5.08
N ARG A 19 -8.13 17.65 -4.17
CA ARG A 19 -9.59 17.57 -4.39
C ARG A 19 -10.16 18.74 -5.19
N ASP A 20 -9.41 19.83 -5.37
CA ASP A 20 -9.88 20.96 -6.18
C ASP A 20 -9.97 20.53 -7.65
N LYS A 21 -11.16 20.69 -8.23
CA LYS A 21 -11.42 20.38 -9.66
C LYS A 21 -10.53 21.13 -10.65
N ASN A 22 -9.94 22.26 -10.22
CA ASN A 22 -9.07 23.10 -11.03
C ASN A 22 -7.59 22.71 -10.90
N THR A 23 -7.24 21.72 -10.07
CA THR A 23 -5.85 21.29 -9.89
C THR A 23 -5.30 20.71 -11.18
N PRO A 24 -4.19 21.27 -11.71
CA PRO A 24 -3.55 20.74 -12.93
C PRO A 24 -3.08 19.30 -12.75
N SER A 25 -3.09 18.52 -13.84
CA SER A 25 -2.70 17.10 -13.79
C SER A 25 -1.25 16.86 -13.32
N SER A 26 -0.33 17.81 -13.58
CA SER A 26 1.04 17.76 -13.05
C SER A 26 1.06 17.85 -11.55
N THR A 27 0.43 18.88 -10.99
CA THR A 27 0.31 19.10 -9.54
C THR A 27 -0.43 17.93 -8.86
N PHE A 28 -1.48 17.40 -9.50
CA PHE A 28 -2.20 16.24 -9.00
C PHE A 28 -1.24 15.03 -8.84
N ARG A 29 -0.41 14.73 -9.84
CA ARG A 29 0.55 13.62 -9.75
C ARG A 29 1.62 13.82 -8.69
N GLU A 30 2.12 15.06 -8.54
CA GLU A 30 3.07 15.41 -7.48
C GLU A 30 2.45 15.20 -6.10
N LEU A 31 1.23 15.70 -5.88
CA LEU A 31 0.50 15.53 -4.62
C LEU A 31 0.22 14.06 -4.30
N VAL A 32 -0.12 13.25 -5.30
CA VAL A 32 -0.27 11.78 -5.11
C VAL A 32 1.03 11.18 -4.60
N SER A 33 2.17 11.47 -5.23
CA SER A 33 3.47 10.93 -4.81
C SER A 33 3.84 11.38 -3.39
N GLU A 34 3.58 12.64 -3.05
CA GLU A 34 3.87 13.20 -1.72
C GLU A 34 2.97 12.60 -0.63
N LEU A 35 1.67 12.47 -0.90
CA LEU A 35 0.72 11.86 0.05
C LEU A 35 1.07 10.38 0.30
N VAL A 36 1.34 9.64 -0.77
CA VAL A 36 1.77 8.23 -0.66
C VAL A 36 3.04 8.09 0.18
N MET A 37 3.99 9.02 0.04
CA MET A 37 5.22 8.99 0.85
C MET A 37 4.92 9.19 2.34
N LEU A 38 4.00 10.09 2.69
CA LEU A 38 3.58 10.31 4.08
C LEU A 38 2.82 9.10 4.65
N GLU A 39 1.90 8.54 3.88
CA GLU A 39 1.16 7.33 4.26
C GLU A 39 2.09 6.12 4.42
N ALA A 40 3.01 5.93 3.49
CA ALA A 40 3.99 4.86 3.53
C ALA A 40 4.94 4.99 4.73
N TYR A 41 5.32 6.21 5.11
CA TYR A 41 6.13 6.43 6.31
C TYR A 41 5.43 5.90 7.55
N GLU A 42 4.14 6.16 7.71
CA GLU A 42 3.36 5.60 8.83
C GLU A 42 3.15 4.09 8.68
N ALA A 43 2.81 3.61 7.50
CA ALA A 43 2.57 2.20 7.24
C ALA A 43 3.81 1.32 7.47
N THR A 44 5.00 1.90 7.37
CA THR A 44 6.29 1.20 7.58
C THR A 44 6.81 1.26 9.01
N ARG A 45 6.07 1.84 9.94
CA ARG A 45 6.49 2.03 11.34
C ARG A 45 6.94 0.73 12.03
N ASN A 46 6.31 -0.38 11.68
CA ASN A 46 6.55 -1.68 12.29
C ASN A 46 7.48 -2.60 11.50
N LEU A 47 8.19 -2.07 10.49
CA LEU A 47 9.17 -2.86 9.75
C LEU A 47 10.28 -3.36 10.69
N SER A 48 10.56 -4.66 10.59
CA SER A 48 11.60 -5.30 11.38
C SER A 48 12.99 -4.83 10.98
N VAL A 49 13.84 -4.60 11.97
CA VAL A 49 15.24 -4.23 11.77
C VAL A 49 16.17 -5.20 12.50
N VAL A 50 17.36 -5.39 11.96
CA VAL A 50 18.42 -6.22 12.54
C VAL A 50 19.66 -5.38 12.82
N ALA A 51 20.44 -5.79 13.83
CA ALA A 51 21.72 -5.20 14.13
C ALA A 51 22.69 -5.41 12.95
N ALA A 52 23.44 -4.37 12.61
CA ALA A 52 24.43 -4.41 11.53
C ALA A 52 25.72 -3.71 11.98
N PRO A 53 26.84 -4.41 12.08
CA PRO A 53 28.11 -3.76 12.33
C PRO A 53 28.49 -2.91 11.12
N ILE A 54 28.89 -1.69 11.38
CA ILE A 54 29.34 -0.71 10.38
C ILE A 54 30.58 0.01 10.88
N GLU A 55 31.32 0.60 9.97
CA GLU A 55 32.42 1.51 10.28
C GLU A 55 32.01 2.91 9.83
N THR A 56 32.10 3.85 10.77
CA THR A 56 31.90 5.27 10.50
C THR A 56 33.23 5.97 10.32
N PRO A 57 33.31 7.19 9.79
CA PRO A 57 34.57 7.95 9.71
C PRO A 57 35.27 8.17 11.04
N VAL A 58 34.56 7.99 12.17
CA VAL A 58 35.10 8.25 13.52
C VAL A 58 35.44 6.93 14.22
N ALA A 59 34.57 5.91 14.17
CA ALA A 59 34.77 4.65 14.89
C ALA A 59 33.82 3.55 14.38
N PRO A 60 34.17 2.26 14.61
CA PRO A 60 33.23 1.17 14.43
C PRO A 60 32.03 1.32 15.37
N MET A 61 30.83 0.95 14.86
CA MET A 61 29.61 0.93 15.66
C MET A 61 28.63 -0.14 15.17
N THR A 62 27.60 -0.42 15.98
CA THR A 62 26.48 -1.27 15.58
C THR A 62 25.29 -0.39 15.21
N GLY A 63 24.93 -0.39 13.94
CA GLY A 63 23.73 0.26 13.41
C GLY A 63 22.57 -0.71 13.26
N LYS A 64 21.50 -0.27 12.57
CA LYS A 64 20.33 -1.08 12.25
C LYS A 64 20.08 -1.07 10.75
N LYS A 65 19.69 -2.20 10.17
CA LYS A 65 19.25 -2.34 8.78
C LYS A 65 17.91 -3.07 8.75
N LEU A 66 17.14 -2.85 7.68
CA LEU A 66 15.91 -3.63 7.49
C LEU A 66 16.22 -5.12 7.48
N ALA A 67 15.37 -5.91 8.14
CA ALA A 67 15.47 -7.36 8.16
C ALA A 67 15.15 -7.97 6.77
N SER A 68 15.55 -9.22 6.57
CA SER A 68 15.14 -10.04 5.44
C SER A 68 13.99 -10.97 5.86
N PRO A 69 13.10 -11.34 4.96
CA PRO A 69 13.02 -10.93 3.55
C PRO A 69 12.59 -9.45 3.42
N ARG A 70 12.99 -8.81 2.31
CA ARG A 70 12.60 -7.41 2.03
C ARG A 70 11.09 -7.29 1.85
N PRO A 71 10.47 -6.15 2.23
CA PRO A 71 9.07 -5.91 1.94
C PRO A 71 8.81 -5.88 0.43
N ILE A 72 7.58 -6.14 0.04
CA ILE A 72 7.13 -6.06 -1.35
C ILE A 72 6.02 -5.02 -1.49
N ILE A 73 6.12 -4.20 -2.53
CA ILE A 73 5.12 -3.22 -2.94
C ILE A 73 4.32 -3.81 -4.07
N VAL A 74 3.00 -3.83 -3.93
CA VAL A 74 2.08 -4.45 -4.88
C VAL A 74 1.04 -3.42 -5.34
N PRO A 75 1.32 -2.67 -6.43
CA PRO A 75 0.30 -1.82 -7.03
C PRO A 75 -0.82 -2.67 -7.66
N VAL A 76 -2.05 -2.31 -7.33
CA VAL A 76 -3.23 -2.83 -8.02
C VAL A 76 -3.35 -2.08 -9.35
N LEU A 77 -3.16 -2.82 -10.42
CA LEU A 77 -3.15 -2.23 -11.76
C LEU A 77 -4.59 -1.84 -12.19
N ARG A 78 -4.77 -0.74 -12.87
CA ARG A 78 -3.74 0.19 -13.36
C ARG A 78 -3.51 1.38 -12.41
N ALA A 79 -4.51 1.74 -11.57
CA ALA A 79 -4.52 2.96 -10.77
C ALA A 79 -3.37 3.02 -9.75
N GLY A 80 -3.01 1.89 -9.12
CA GLY A 80 -1.91 1.80 -8.16
C GLY A 80 -0.54 2.18 -8.71
N LEU A 81 -0.35 2.17 -10.04
CA LEU A 81 0.92 2.61 -10.65
C LEU A 81 1.25 4.07 -10.31
N GLY A 82 0.24 4.93 -10.18
CA GLY A 82 0.45 6.32 -9.81
C GLY A 82 1.03 6.52 -8.41
N MET A 83 0.95 5.51 -7.56
CA MET A 83 1.46 5.54 -6.19
C MET A 83 2.88 4.96 -6.06
N LEU A 84 3.35 4.23 -7.08
CA LEU A 84 4.57 3.43 -6.99
C LEU A 84 5.83 4.29 -6.77
N ASP A 85 5.90 5.46 -7.41
CA ASP A 85 7.04 6.37 -7.26
C ASP A 85 7.22 6.84 -5.80
N GLY A 86 6.14 7.26 -5.13
CA GLY A 86 6.17 7.65 -3.72
C GLY A 86 6.65 6.52 -2.80
N MET A 87 6.17 5.30 -3.02
CA MET A 87 6.60 4.12 -2.26
C MET A 87 8.07 3.78 -2.46
N THR A 88 8.53 3.73 -3.71
CA THR A 88 9.91 3.34 -4.03
C THR A 88 10.93 4.39 -3.64
N ARG A 89 10.56 5.66 -3.61
CA ARG A 89 11.42 6.72 -3.03
C ARG A 89 11.63 6.52 -1.53
N LEU A 90 10.60 6.10 -0.79
CA LEU A 90 10.72 5.86 0.64
C LEU A 90 11.45 4.54 0.93
N ILE A 91 11.15 3.48 0.21
CA ILE A 91 11.72 2.14 0.42
C ILE A 91 12.39 1.67 -0.87
N PRO A 92 13.55 2.25 -1.26
CA PRO A 92 14.19 1.93 -2.54
C PRO A 92 14.69 0.49 -2.64
N THR A 93 14.77 -0.22 -1.51
CA THR A 93 15.21 -1.63 -1.46
C THR A 93 14.04 -2.61 -1.49
N ALA A 94 12.78 -2.15 -1.46
CA ALA A 94 11.62 -3.01 -1.57
C ALA A 94 11.56 -3.68 -2.95
N GLU A 95 11.06 -4.90 -2.98
CA GLU A 95 10.71 -5.57 -4.22
C GLU A 95 9.38 -5.03 -4.74
N VAL A 96 9.18 -5.05 -6.06
CA VAL A 96 7.92 -4.62 -6.66
C VAL A 96 7.30 -5.80 -7.38
N GLY A 97 6.06 -6.11 -7.02
CA GLY A 97 5.22 -7.05 -7.73
C GLY A 97 4.02 -6.33 -8.35
N PHE A 98 3.35 -6.94 -9.30
CA PHE A 98 2.20 -6.33 -9.97
C PHE A 98 0.99 -7.26 -9.93
N LEU A 99 -0.17 -6.72 -9.57
CA LEU A 99 -1.42 -7.45 -9.53
C LEU A 99 -2.50 -6.67 -10.30
N GLY A 100 -2.91 -7.22 -11.45
CA GLY A 100 -3.98 -6.66 -12.26
C GLY A 100 -5.31 -7.32 -11.94
N MET A 101 -6.28 -6.55 -11.49
CA MET A 101 -7.61 -7.01 -11.16
C MET A 101 -8.67 -6.21 -11.90
N LYS A 102 -9.73 -6.89 -12.35
CA LYS A 102 -10.92 -6.26 -12.95
C LYS A 102 -12.17 -6.94 -12.42
N ARG A 103 -13.29 -6.23 -12.48
CA ARG A 103 -14.59 -6.86 -12.23
C ARG A 103 -14.90 -7.84 -13.35
N ASP A 104 -15.47 -8.98 -12.98
CA ASP A 104 -16.02 -9.90 -13.94
C ASP A 104 -17.19 -9.24 -14.68
N GLU A 105 -17.26 -9.41 -16.00
CA GLU A 105 -18.32 -8.80 -16.83
C GLU A 105 -19.64 -9.54 -16.69
N GLU A 106 -19.58 -10.85 -16.45
CA GLU A 106 -20.76 -11.71 -16.26
C GLU A 106 -21.23 -11.73 -14.80
N HIS A 107 -20.28 -11.62 -13.86
CA HIS A 107 -20.52 -11.61 -12.42
C HIS A 107 -19.91 -10.38 -11.75
N PRO A 108 -20.56 -9.20 -11.81
CA PRO A 108 -19.99 -7.92 -11.35
C PRO A 108 -19.57 -7.87 -9.86
N THR A 109 -20.01 -8.82 -9.05
CA THR A 109 -19.61 -8.98 -7.65
C THR A 109 -18.27 -9.69 -7.49
N GLN A 110 -17.76 -10.35 -8.54
CA GLN A 110 -16.52 -11.09 -8.53
C GLN A 110 -15.38 -10.26 -9.14
N GLN A 111 -14.17 -10.51 -8.65
CA GLN A 111 -12.94 -9.91 -9.18
C GLN A 111 -12.14 -10.99 -9.91
N VAL A 112 -11.66 -10.67 -11.10
CA VAL A 112 -10.82 -11.54 -11.92
C VAL A 112 -9.43 -10.96 -12.02
N THR A 113 -8.42 -11.79 -11.77
CA THR A 113 -7.01 -11.43 -11.95
C THR A 113 -6.65 -11.59 -13.43
N TYR A 114 -6.26 -10.50 -14.09
CA TYR A 114 -5.84 -10.51 -15.49
C TYR A 114 -4.32 -10.38 -15.67
N ALA A 115 -3.62 -9.96 -14.63
CA ALA A 115 -2.16 -9.86 -14.64
C ALA A 115 -1.60 -10.21 -13.27
N ASN A 116 -0.55 -11.02 -13.27
CA ASN A 116 0.16 -11.43 -12.06
C ASN A 116 1.67 -11.43 -12.35
N ARG A 117 2.40 -10.61 -11.60
CA ARG A 117 3.87 -10.59 -11.56
C ARG A 117 4.33 -10.50 -10.10
N LEU A 118 3.94 -11.50 -9.32
CA LEU A 118 4.31 -11.65 -7.91
C LEU A 118 5.24 -12.86 -7.76
N PRO A 119 6.11 -12.87 -6.75
CA PRO A 119 6.79 -14.08 -6.31
C PRO A 119 5.78 -15.20 -5.98
N GLU A 120 6.19 -16.44 -6.17
CA GLU A 120 5.35 -17.59 -5.84
C GLU A 120 5.14 -17.72 -4.32
N ASP A 121 6.14 -17.36 -3.52
CA ASP A 121 6.10 -17.38 -2.06
C ASP A 121 6.32 -15.98 -1.48
N LEU A 122 5.35 -15.52 -0.70
CA LEU A 122 5.35 -14.24 0.03
C LEU A 122 5.49 -14.45 1.54
N SER A 123 5.81 -15.66 1.99
CA SER A 123 5.92 -15.98 3.41
C SER A 123 6.98 -15.12 4.11
N GLY A 124 6.63 -14.59 5.28
CA GLY A 124 7.51 -13.76 6.10
C GLY A 124 7.76 -12.35 5.54
N ARG A 125 7.12 -11.96 4.43
CA ARG A 125 7.23 -10.61 3.88
C ARG A 125 6.11 -9.71 4.35
N GLN A 126 6.44 -8.45 4.65
CA GLN A 126 5.47 -7.37 4.69
C GLN A 126 5.05 -7.02 3.27
N CYS A 127 3.76 -7.08 2.99
CA CYS A 127 3.18 -6.74 1.69
C CYS A 127 2.46 -5.40 1.78
N PHE A 128 2.87 -4.41 0.97
CA PHE A 128 2.19 -3.13 0.83
C PHE A 128 1.36 -3.13 -0.45
N LEU A 129 0.04 -3.28 -0.28
CA LEU A 129 -0.91 -3.24 -1.38
C LEU A 129 -1.33 -1.78 -1.60
N ILE A 130 -1.06 -1.23 -2.78
CA ILE A 130 -1.33 0.18 -3.07
C ILE A 130 -2.40 0.35 -4.15
N ASP A 131 -3.45 1.10 -3.80
CA ASP A 131 -4.55 1.47 -4.69
C ASP A 131 -5.07 2.85 -4.25
N PRO A 132 -5.14 3.87 -5.12
CA PRO A 132 -5.44 5.24 -4.70
C PRO A 132 -6.81 5.42 -4.07
N MET A 133 -7.79 4.57 -4.39
CA MET A 133 -9.17 4.75 -3.95
C MET A 133 -9.78 3.49 -3.36
N LEU A 134 -10.13 3.56 -2.09
CA LEU A 134 -10.94 2.55 -1.42
C LEU A 134 -12.42 2.94 -1.53
N ALA A 135 -13.12 2.35 -2.52
CA ALA A 135 -14.56 2.54 -2.70
C ALA A 135 -15.34 1.44 -1.94
N THR A 136 -15.71 0.37 -2.61
CA THR A 136 -16.47 -0.76 -2.01
C THR A 136 -15.56 -1.75 -1.28
N GLY A 137 -14.27 -1.67 -1.45
CA GLY A 137 -13.29 -2.61 -0.87
C GLY A 137 -13.12 -3.93 -1.63
N GLY A 138 -14.02 -4.27 -2.56
CA GLY A 138 -14.01 -5.58 -3.23
C GLY A 138 -12.68 -5.92 -3.91
N THR A 139 -12.04 -4.95 -4.55
CA THR A 139 -10.72 -5.14 -5.18
C THR A 139 -9.63 -5.43 -4.15
N LEU A 140 -9.61 -4.68 -3.04
CA LEU A 140 -8.61 -4.88 -1.97
C LEU A 140 -8.81 -6.22 -1.25
N VAL A 141 -10.05 -6.60 -0.98
CA VAL A 141 -10.36 -7.91 -0.37
C VAL A 141 -9.86 -9.03 -1.27
N ALA A 142 -10.21 -9.02 -2.55
CA ALA A 142 -9.77 -10.04 -3.50
C ALA A 142 -8.23 -10.05 -3.66
N ALA A 143 -7.58 -8.87 -3.70
CA ALA A 143 -6.13 -8.78 -3.76
C ALA A 143 -5.46 -9.33 -2.51
N THR A 144 -6.01 -9.04 -1.32
CA THR A 144 -5.50 -9.56 -0.04
C THR A 144 -5.60 -11.09 0.01
N HIS A 145 -6.73 -11.67 -0.42
CA HIS A 145 -6.89 -13.13 -0.52
C HIS A 145 -5.87 -13.73 -1.48
N TYR A 146 -5.66 -13.10 -2.63
CA TYR A 146 -4.69 -13.54 -3.61
C TYR A 146 -3.24 -13.55 -3.09
N LEU A 147 -2.87 -12.56 -2.26
CA LEU A 147 -1.58 -12.51 -1.58
C LEU A 147 -1.50 -13.59 -0.49
N ALA A 148 -2.58 -13.79 0.26
CA ALA A 148 -2.65 -14.81 1.34
C ALA A 148 -2.48 -16.23 0.81
N GLU A 149 -3.03 -16.55 -0.37
CA GLU A 149 -2.83 -17.84 -1.06
C GLU A 149 -1.34 -18.11 -1.38
N ARG A 150 -0.51 -17.06 -1.45
CA ARG A 150 0.95 -17.12 -1.63
C ARG A 150 1.74 -17.04 -0.33
N GLY A 151 1.05 -17.21 0.80
CA GLY A 151 1.69 -17.22 2.12
C GLY A 151 1.87 -15.85 2.77
N ALA A 152 1.36 -14.75 2.19
CA ALA A 152 1.40 -13.44 2.84
C ALA A 152 0.52 -13.46 4.09
N LYS A 153 1.12 -13.12 5.24
CA LYS A 153 0.42 -13.02 6.55
C LYS A 153 0.31 -11.58 7.04
N ASP A 154 1.11 -10.70 6.49
CA ASP A 154 1.19 -9.29 6.86
C ASP A 154 0.97 -8.44 5.61
N VAL A 155 -0.25 -7.95 5.45
CA VAL A 155 -0.67 -7.12 4.30
C VAL A 155 -1.21 -5.80 4.82
N THR A 156 -0.58 -4.72 4.39
CA THR A 156 -1.03 -3.36 4.65
C THR A 156 -1.51 -2.73 3.35
N ALA A 157 -2.78 -2.35 3.30
CA ALA A 157 -3.32 -1.59 2.18
C ALA A 157 -3.12 -0.09 2.42
N ILE A 158 -2.67 0.65 1.41
CA ILE A 158 -2.47 2.10 1.43
C ILE A 158 -3.37 2.72 0.37
N ASN A 159 -4.22 3.67 0.81
CA ASN A 159 -5.20 4.33 -0.03
C ASN A 159 -5.25 5.83 0.28
N ILE A 160 -5.15 6.68 -0.73
CA ILE A 160 -5.17 8.15 -0.57
C ILE A 160 -6.57 8.63 -0.16
N ILE A 161 -7.61 8.02 -0.74
CA ILE A 161 -9.01 8.40 -0.51
C ILE A 161 -9.83 7.14 -0.26
N ALA A 162 -10.65 7.19 0.81
CA ALA A 162 -11.68 6.20 1.07
C ALA A 162 -13.07 6.86 1.03
N VAL A 163 -14.08 6.17 0.50
CA VAL A 163 -15.48 6.55 0.70
C VAL A 163 -15.89 6.28 2.14
N SER A 164 -16.88 7.03 2.62
CA SER A 164 -17.21 7.15 4.03
C SER A 164 -17.20 5.82 4.81
N TYR A 165 -16.78 5.88 6.05
CA TYR A 165 -16.62 4.79 7.00
C TYR A 165 -17.82 3.83 7.10
N THR A 166 -19.01 4.30 6.81
CA THR A 166 -20.25 3.49 6.79
C THR A 166 -20.24 2.41 5.72
N HIS A 167 -19.54 2.62 4.59
CA HIS A 167 -19.44 1.63 3.52
C HIS A 167 -18.38 0.56 3.80
N LEU A 168 -17.33 0.90 4.55
CA LEU A 168 -16.30 -0.05 4.95
C LEU A 168 -16.83 -1.09 5.94
N ARG A 169 -17.74 -0.69 6.85
CA ARG A 169 -18.39 -1.61 7.80
C ARG A 169 -19.37 -2.59 7.14
N ALA A 170 -19.91 -2.28 5.98
CA ALA A 170 -20.84 -3.18 5.26
C ALA A 170 -20.17 -4.46 4.75
N HIS A 171 -18.84 -4.52 4.76
CA HIS A 171 -18.05 -5.71 4.37
C HIS A 171 -17.47 -6.47 5.57
N GLU A 172 -17.72 -6.04 6.80
CA GLU A 172 -17.50 -6.86 7.97
C GLU A 172 -18.62 -7.91 8.00
N THR A 173 -18.27 -9.16 7.70
CA THR A 173 -19.23 -10.27 7.72
C THR A 173 -19.79 -10.45 9.13
N PRO A 174 -21.09 -10.88 9.30
CA PRO A 174 -21.72 -11.08 10.61
C PRO A 174 -21.06 -12.13 11.51
N GLU A 175 -20.01 -12.78 11.04
CA GLU A 175 -19.32 -13.86 11.77
C GLU A 175 -18.34 -13.38 12.84
N HIS A 176 -18.25 -12.06 13.06
CA HIS A 176 -17.40 -11.46 14.09
C HIS A 176 -18.15 -10.49 15.03
N LEU A 177 -19.48 -10.72 15.21
CA LEU A 177 -20.27 -10.09 16.29
C LEU A 177 -20.47 -11.08 17.43
#